data_914583e502a8cac977678163fd76e16d
#
_entry.id   914583e502a8cac977678163fd76e16d
#
_cell.length_a   1.000
_cell.length_b   1.000
_cell.length_c   1.000
_cell.angle_alpha   90.00
_cell.angle_beta   90.00
_cell.angle_gamma   90.00
#
_symmetry.space_group_name_H-M   'P 1'
#
loop_
_entity.id
_entity.type
_entity.pdbx_description
1 polymer ?
#
loop_
_entity_poly.entity_id
_entity_poly.type
_entity_poly.pdbx_seq_one_letter_code
_entity_poly.pdbx_strand_id
1 'polypeptide(L)'
;MLVLLSSFNAWAYSGVSKGFVEENGELFNSISVSTRYELINNYGRADKTDIFNDLRTEESKILVLEEEYMKIATSSVQTVELKLLHKSKRDTVIAVIETVATPYKDSRLTFYDTKWQKLDASKFIKMPVFDDFILPSMPKDMRNDLINSMMLTMIELSFEGETLVAECNAQNFFIGNDYKSFQPYLAKKVVYAINKGKFKKK
;
A
#
# COMPACT_ATOMS: atom_id res chain seq x y z
N MET A 1 -4.67 -5.99 48.98
CA MET A 1 -4.33 -5.18 47.79
C MET A 1 -4.62 -6.06 46.58
N LEU A 2 -5.83 -5.91 46.03
CA LEU A 2 -6.27 -6.71 44.88
C LEU A 2 -5.70 -6.04 43.62
N VAL A 3 -4.78 -6.72 42.96
CA VAL A 3 -4.29 -6.30 41.61
C VAL A 3 -5.36 -6.77 40.63
N LEU A 4 -6.20 -5.85 40.16
CA LEU A 4 -7.07 -6.08 39.02
C LEU A 4 -6.18 -6.18 37.77
N LEU A 5 -5.82 -7.43 37.42
CA LEU A 5 -5.35 -7.73 36.07
C LEU A 5 -6.51 -7.47 35.12
N SER A 6 -6.49 -6.31 34.45
CA SER A 6 -7.35 -6.05 33.33
C SER A 6 -7.08 -7.14 32.28
N SER A 7 -8.04 -8.01 32.10
CA SER A 7 -8.06 -8.98 31.00
C SER A 7 -8.08 -8.18 29.69
N PHE A 8 -6.91 -7.95 29.11
CA PHE A 8 -6.80 -7.48 27.73
C PHE A 8 -7.54 -8.49 26.86
N ASN A 9 -8.59 -8.01 26.18
CA ASN A 9 -9.37 -8.84 25.29
C ASN A 9 -8.48 -9.39 24.17
N ALA A 10 -8.06 -10.64 24.30
CA ALA A 10 -7.27 -11.37 23.31
C ALA A 10 -7.93 -11.48 21.92
N TRP A 11 -9.17 -11.01 21.79
CA TRP A 11 -9.97 -11.02 20.55
C TRP A 11 -9.71 -9.85 19.63
N ALA A 12 -9.02 -8.80 20.09
CA ALA A 12 -8.81 -7.59 19.29
C ALA A 12 -7.65 -7.68 18.28
N TYR A 13 -6.83 -8.74 18.36
CA TYR A 13 -5.58 -8.82 17.57
C TYR A 13 -5.51 -10.12 16.77
N SER A 14 -6.41 -10.27 15.81
CA SER A 14 -6.37 -11.32 14.78
C SER A 14 -6.03 -10.73 13.43
N GLY A 15 -5.71 -11.57 12.49
CA GLY A 15 -5.50 -11.13 11.11
C GLY A 15 -4.41 -10.06 10.95
N VAL A 16 -4.72 -9.02 10.20
CA VAL A 16 -3.78 -7.93 9.86
C VAL A 16 -3.40 -7.09 11.08
N SER A 17 -4.31 -6.93 12.05
CA SER A 17 -4.04 -6.18 13.29
C SER A 17 -2.89 -6.78 14.08
N LYS A 18 -2.84 -8.12 14.16
CA LYS A 18 -1.73 -8.83 14.78
C LYS A 18 -0.42 -8.55 14.05
N GLY A 19 -0.44 -8.64 12.72
CA GLY A 19 0.73 -8.30 11.91
C GLY A 19 1.23 -6.88 12.16
N PHE A 20 0.33 -5.89 12.21
CA PHE A 20 0.67 -4.50 12.47
C PHE A 20 1.35 -4.29 13.84
N VAL A 21 0.86 -4.96 14.88
CA VAL A 21 1.43 -4.84 16.23
C VAL A 21 2.77 -5.57 16.36
N GLU A 22 2.89 -6.77 15.77
CA GLU A 22 4.07 -7.63 15.89
C GLU A 22 5.22 -7.23 14.94
N GLU A 23 4.97 -6.27 14.02
CA GLU A 23 6.04 -5.72 13.17
C GLU A 23 7.09 -5.04 14.06
N ASN A 24 8.30 -5.53 14.01
CA ASN A 24 9.43 -5.08 14.83
C ASN A 24 10.60 -4.53 14.02
N GLY A 25 10.38 -4.30 12.72
CA GLY A 25 11.37 -3.79 11.78
C GLY A 25 11.28 -2.29 11.57
N GLU A 26 11.44 -1.90 10.32
CA GLU A 26 11.58 -0.49 9.92
C GLU A 26 10.27 0.16 9.45
N LEU A 27 9.23 -0.66 9.18
CA LEU A 27 8.02 -0.20 8.51
C LEU A 27 7.23 0.84 9.32
N PHE A 28 7.18 0.66 10.64
CA PHE A 28 6.45 1.53 11.56
C PHE A 28 7.33 2.08 12.68
N ASN A 29 8.58 2.41 12.38
CA ASN A 29 9.56 2.88 13.36
C ASN A 29 9.16 4.19 14.05
N SER A 30 8.32 5.03 13.43
CA SER A 30 7.77 6.25 14.01
C SER A 30 6.55 6.00 14.93
N ILE A 31 6.04 4.77 15.01
CA ILE A 31 4.84 4.39 15.77
C ILE A 31 5.20 3.25 16.70
N SER A 32 5.36 3.55 18.00
CA SER A 32 5.68 2.52 18.99
C SER A 32 4.62 1.42 19.07
N VAL A 33 5.00 0.27 19.60
CA VAL A 33 4.05 -0.84 19.79
C VAL A 33 2.86 -0.41 20.65
N SER A 34 3.07 0.39 21.70
CA SER A 34 1.98 0.93 22.53
C SER A 34 1.03 1.81 21.73
N THR A 35 1.56 2.69 20.89
CA THR A 35 0.77 3.57 20.01
C THR A 35 -0.01 2.76 18.97
N ARG A 36 0.58 1.68 18.44
CA ARG A 36 -0.14 0.76 17.52
C ARG A 36 -1.33 0.09 18.19
N TYR A 37 -1.19 -0.35 19.44
CA TYR A 37 -2.32 -0.86 20.23
C TYR A 37 -3.41 0.19 20.43
N GLU A 38 -3.01 1.42 20.75
CA GLU A 38 -3.94 2.52 20.95
C GLU A 38 -4.72 2.86 19.68
N LEU A 39 -4.04 2.92 18.53
CA LEU A 39 -4.66 3.13 17.23
C LEU A 39 -5.74 2.09 16.92
N ILE A 40 -5.45 0.80 17.14
CA ILE A 40 -6.43 -0.28 16.91
C ILE A 40 -7.61 -0.15 17.89
N ASN A 41 -7.34 0.06 19.18
CA ASN A 41 -8.38 0.13 20.20
C ASN A 41 -9.31 1.34 20.04
N ASN A 42 -8.83 2.42 19.41
CA ASN A 42 -9.59 3.62 19.17
C ASN A 42 -10.25 3.67 17.79
N TYR A 43 -9.95 2.72 16.91
CA TYR A 43 -10.56 2.67 15.59
C TYR A 43 -12.08 2.59 15.67
N GLY A 44 -12.78 3.45 14.93
CA GLY A 44 -14.25 3.54 14.92
C GLY A 44 -14.86 4.28 16.12
N ARG A 45 -14.06 4.81 17.06
CA ARG A 45 -14.56 5.66 18.16
C ARG A 45 -14.51 7.12 17.76
N ALA A 46 -15.66 7.79 17.82
CA ALA A 46 -15.80 9.19 17.37
C ALA A 46 -15.04 10.21 18.24
N ASP A 47 -14.73 9.86 19.47
CA ASP A 47 -14.11 10.73 20.48
C ASP A 47 -12.58 10.64 20.57
N LYS A 48 -11.96 9.73 19.76
CA LYS A 48 -10.52 9.44 19.85
C LYS A 48 -9.91 9.17 18.47
N THR A 49 -9.91 10.19 17.61
CA THR A 49 -9.48 10.00 16.21
C THR A 49 -8.03 10.35 15.96
N ASP A 50 -7.41 11.19 16.80
CA ASP A 50 -6.10 11.77 16.53
C ASP A 50 -5.08 11.23 17.53
N ILE A 51 -4.22 10.34 17.05
CA ILE A 51 -3.10 9.79 17.83
C ILE A 51 -1.81 10.24 17.16
N PHE A 52 -1.05 11.06 17.88
CA PHE A 52 0.26 11.52 17.43
C PHE A 52 1.23 10.35 17.37
N ASN A 53 2.09 10.34 16.37
CA ASN A 53 3.25 9.45 16.36
C ASN A 53 4.20 9.76 17.52
N ASP A 54 5.12 8.87 17.80
CA ASP A 54 6.03 9.02 18.95
C ASP A 54 6.96 10.23 18.86
N LEU A 55 7.19 10.72 17.65
CA LEU A 55 7.93 11.96 17.40
C LEU A 55 7.08 13.20 17.69
N ARG A 56 5.78 13.03 17.89
CA ARG A 56 4.79 14.12 18.11
C ARG A 56 4.83 15.22 17.04
N THR A 57 5.30 14.87 15.86
CA THR A 57 5.43 15.79 14.73
C THR A 57 4.24 15.68 13.78
N GLU A 58 3.60 14.52 13.72
CA GLU A 58 2.47 14.24 12.83
C GLU A 58 1.50 13.24 13.46
N GLU A 59 0.27 13.26 12.98
CA GLU A 59 -0.78 12.36 13.43
C GLU A 59 -0.74 11.07 12.61
N SER A 60 -0.84 9.95 13.31
CA SER A 60 -1.06 8.64 12.70
C SER A 60 -2.51 8.23 12.87
N LYS A 61 -3.12 7.68 11.81
CA LYS A 61 -4.54 7.31 11.82
C LYS A 61 -4.80 6.05 11.01
N ILE A 62 -5.53 5.10 11.58
CA ILE A 62 -6.07 3.98 10.82
C ILE A 62 -7.24 4.49 9.97
N LEU A 63 -7.12 4.36 8.65
CA LEU A 63 -8.14 4.78 7.68
C LEU A 63 -9.14 3.66 7.40
N VAL A 64 -8.65 2.42 7.32
CA VAL A 64 -9.46 1.21 7.14
C VAL A 64 -8.88 0.10 7.99
N LEU A 65 -9.73 -0.66 8.65
CA LEU A 65 -9.36 -1.85 9.40
C LEU A 65 -10.38 -2.95 9.17
N GLU A 66 -9.96 -4.00 8.51
CA GLU A 66 -10.68 -5.24 8.26
C GLU A 66 -9.84 -6.43 8.77
N GLU A 67 -10.36 -7.65 8.70
CA GLU A 67 -9.62 -8.82 9.19
C GLU A 67 -8.33 -9.07 8.40
N GLU A 68 -8.38 -8.92 7.08
CA GLU A 68 -7.26 -9.21 6.17
C GLU A 68 -6.67 -7.96 5.50
N TYR A 69 -7.19 -6.78 5.80
CA TYR A 69 -6.74 -5.53 5.19
C TYR A 69 -6.72 -4.38 6.19
N MET A 70 -5.65 -3.61 6.14
CA MET A 70 -5.51 -2.36 6.90
C MET A 70 -4.91 -1.29 6.01
N LYS A 71 -5.41 -0.07 6.18
CA LYS A 71 -4.80 1.14 5.64
C LYS A 71 -4.58 2.14 6.76
N ILE A 72 -3.36 2.63 6.89
CA ILE A 72 -2.96 3.59 7.91
C ILE A 72 -2.26 4.78 7.26
N ALA A 73 -2.63 6.00 7.65
CA ALA A 73 -1.80 7.19 7.47
C ALA A 73 -0.76 7.20 8.59
N THR A 74 0.51 7.16 8.24
CA THR A 74 1.64 7.24 9.19
C THR A 74 2.13 8.67 9.35
N SER A 75 1.77 9.53 8.39
CA SER A 75 2.01 10.98 8.39
C SER A 75 1.05 11.67 7.42
N SER A 76 1.13 12.99 7.32
CA SER A 76 0.35 13.80 6.37
C SER A 76 0.63 13.46 4.89
N VAL A 77 1.78 12.85 4.60
CA VAL A 77 2.23 12.54 3.22
C VAL A 77 2.49 11.05 2.97
N GLN A 78 2.36 10.21 3.99
CA GLN A 78 2.65 8.77 3.86
C GLN A 78 1.46 7.92 4.31
N THR A 79 1.14 6.93 3.50
CA THR A 79 0.20 5.85 3.86
C THR A 79 0.85 4.49 3.71
N VAL A 80 0.43 3.56 4.54
CA VAL A 80 0.81 2.14 4.45
C VAL A 80 -0.45 1.30 4.37
N GLU A 81 -0.48 0.38 3.42
CA GLU A 81 -1.53 -0.63 3.30
C GLU A 81 -0.94 -2.01 3.59
N LEU A 82 -1.59 -2.77 4.44
CA LEU A 82 -1.27 -4.16 4.73
C LEU A 82 -2.40 -5.05 4.21
N LYS A 83 -2.07 -6.09 3.45
CA LYS A 83 -3.04 -7.11 3.03
C LYS A 83 -2.49 -8.50 3.26
N LEU A 84 -3.29 -9.36 3.92
CA LEU A 84 -2.97 -10.76 4.08
C LEU A 84 -3.35 -11.52 2.81
N LEU A 85 -2.40 -12.25 2.27
CA LEU A 85 -2.57 -13.07 1.07
C LEU A 85 -2.45 -14.55 1.46
N HIS A 86 -3.55 -15.28 1.37
CA HIS A 86 -3.57 -16.71 1.68
C HIS A 86 -3.24 -17.54 0.43
N LYS A 87 -2.07 -18.19 0.40
CA LYS A 87 -1.73 -19.19 -0.63
C LYS A 87 -2.41 -20.53 -0.33
N SER A 88 -2.58 -20.84 0.95
CA SER A 88 -3.30 -21.98 1.48
C SER A 88 -3.78 -21.69 2.91
N LYS A 89 -4.51 -22.64 3.54
CA LYS A 89 -4.96 -22.48 4.94
C LYS A 89 -3.84 -22.25 5.97
N ARG A 90 -2.58 -22.56 5.61
CA ARG A 90 -1.42 -22.48 6.54
C ARG A 90 -0.29 -21.61 6.01
N ASP A 91 -0.42 -21.06 4.82
CA ASP A 91 0.63 -20.26 4.16
C ASP A 91 0.08 -18.88 3.82
N THR A 92 0.39 -17.92 4.68
CA THR A 92 0.00 -16.51 4.58
C THR A 92 1.21 -15.65 4.29
N VAL A 93 1.06 -14.72 3.38
CA VAL A 93 2.04 -13.69 3.04
C VAL A 93 1.43 -12.32 3.35
N ILE A 94 2.22 -11.42 3.89
CA ILE A 94 1.83 -10.03 4.13
C ILE A 94 2.31 -9.22 2.94
N ALA A 95 1.38 -8.65 2.17
CA ALA A 95 1.69 -7.68 1.12
C ALA A 95 1.56 -6.28 1.71
N VAL A 96 2.58 -5.45 1.50
CA VAL A 96 2.68 -4.10 2.04
C VAL A 96 2.86 -3.11 0.91
N ILE A 97 1.95 -2.13 0.82
CA ILE A 97 2.11 -0.97 -0.04
C ILE A 97 2.47 0.23 0.83
N GLU A 98 3.62 0.83 0.58
CA GLU A 98 4.01 2.12 1.14
C GLU A 98 3.86 3.17 0.06
N THR A 99 3.04 4.19 0.30
CA THR A 99 2.80 5.29 -0.64
C THR A 99 3.24 6.61 -0.03
N VAL A 100 4.07 7.35 -0.76
CA VAL A 100 4.46 8.72 -0.44
C VAL A 100 3.79 9.66 -1.45
N ALA A 101 3.21 10.77 -0.98
CA ALA A 101 2.42 11.70 -1.76
C ALA A 101 3.10 13.08 -1.93
N THR A 102 4.41 13.10 -2.23
CA THR A 102 5.18 14.34 -2.34
C THR A 102 6.18 14.29 -3.48
N PRO A 103 6.04 15.08 -4.55
CA PRO A 103 4.91 15.96 -4.92
C PRO A 103 3.70 15.19 -5.49
N TYR A 104 3.91 13.98 -5.97
CA TYR A 104 2.89 13.08 -6.50
C TYR A 104 3.03 11.72 -5.83
N LYS A 105 1.95 10.95 -5.85
CA LYS A 105 1.94 9.64 -5.21
C LYS A 105 2.82 8.65 -5.96
N ASP A 106 3.71 8.03 -5.21
CA ASP A 106 4.53 6.91 -5.65
C ASP A 106 4.48 5.80 -4.61
N SER A 107 4.46 4.55 -5.04
CA SER A 107 4.24 3.42 -4.15
C SER A 107 5.29 2.34 -4.33
N ARG A 108 5.66 1.73 -3.21
CA ARG A 108 6.49 0.54 -3.14
C ARG A 108 5.67 -0.64 -2.63
N LEU A 109 5.63 -1.74 -3.36
CA LEU A 109 5.02 -3.00 -2.93
C LEU A 109 6.10 -3.97 -2.47
N THR A 110 5.98 -4.44 -1.24
CA THR A 110 6.90 -5.39 -0.62
C THR A 110 6.11 -6.57 -0.06
N PHE A 111 6.72 -7.74 0.00
CA PHE A 111 6.12 -8.94 0.56
C PHE A 111 6.93 -9.47 1.72
N TYR A 112 6.23 -9.94 2.75
CA TYR A 112 6.83 -10.51 3.96
C TYR A 112 6.15 -11.83 4.31
N ASP A 113 6.88 -12.71 4.99
CA ASP A 113 6.27 -13.81 5.69
C ASP A 113 5.64 -13.36 7.03
N THR A 114 5.01 -14.26 7.75
CA THR A 114 4.38 -13.97 9.05
C THR A 114 5.36 -13.65 10.18
N LYS A 115 6.66 -13.75 9.93
CA LYS A 115 7.74 -13.35 10.84
C LYS A 115 8.40 -12.03 10.40
N TRP A 116 7.81 -11.32 9.46
CA TRP A 116 8.31 -10.09 8.88
C TRP A 116 9.65 -10.22 8.14
N GLN A 117 9.97 -11.44 7.68
CA GLN A 117 11.11 -11.63 6.79
C GLN A 117 10.71 -11.28 5.35
N LYS A 118 11.50 -10.39 4.73
CA LYS A 118 11.24 -9.93 3.36
C LYS A 118 11.34 -11.08 2.36
N LEU A 119 10.36 -11.15 1.48
CA LEU A 119 10.27 -12.14 0.41
C LEU A 119 10.60 -11.52 -0.95
N ASP A 120 11.05 -12.36 -1.88
CA ASP A 120 11.30 -11.95 -3.26
C ASP A 120 9.99 -11.65 -3.99
N ALA A 121 9.77 -10.38 -4.33
CA ALA A 121 8.56 -9.88 -4.97
C ALA A 121 8.28 -10.53 -6.34
N SER A 122 9.32 -10.95 -7.06
CA SER A 122 9.19 -11.60 -8.38
C SER A 122 8.40 -12.90 -8.34
N LYS A 123 8.31 -13.54 -7.17
CA LYS A 123 7.51 -14.76 -6.95
C LYS A 123 6.00 -14.50 -6.91
N PHE A 124 5.59 -13.26 -6.71
CA PHE A 124 4.20 -12.85 -6.50
C PHE A 124 3.65 -12.04 -7.65
N ILE A 125 4.44 -11.09 -8.17
CA ILE A 125 4.01 -10.14 -9.19
C ILE A 125 5.17 -9.79 -10.14
N LYS A 126 4.84 -9.55 -11.40
CA LYS A 126 5.66 -8.70 -12.26
C LYS A 126 5.22 -7.26 -12.00
N MET A 127 6.10 -6.48 -11.37
CA MET A 127 5.79 -5.09 -11.01
C MET A 127 5.33 -4.28 -12.22
N PRO A 128 4.29 -3.43 -12.06
CA PRO A 128 3.87 -2.54 -13.13
C PRO A 128 4.98 -1.56 -13.48
N VAL A 129 5.14 -1.34 -14.76
CA VAL A 129 6.03 -0.33 -15.33
C VAL A 129 5.23 0.58 -16.24
N PHE A 130 5.76 1.75 -16.60
CA PHE A 130 5.05 2.71 -17.44
C PHE A 130 4.53 2.09 -18.75
N ASP A 131 5.28 1.20 -19.34
CA ASP A 131 4.90 0.47 -20.57
C ASP A 131 3.58 -0.31 -20.45
N ASP A 132 3.24 -0.75 -19.24
CA ASP A 132 1.98 -1.45 -18.98
C ASP A 132 0.74 -0.57 -19.13
N PHE A 133 0.91 0.76 -19.12
CA PHE A 133 -0.16 1.73 -19.30
C PHE A 133 -0.33 2.18 -20.77
N ILE A 134 0.59 1.79 -21.66
CA ILE A 134 0.49 2.13 -23.07
C ILE A 134 -0.45 1.15 -23.77
N LEU A 135 -1.51 1.69 -24.39
CA LEU A 135 -2.48 0.88 -25.13
C LEU A 135 -1.87 0.33 -26.42
N PRO A 136 -2.21 -0.89 -26.86
CA PRO A 136 -1.71 -1.48 -28.09
C PRO A 136 -2.05 -0.69 -29.36
N SER A 137 -3.05 0.18 -29.29
CA SER A 137 -3.46 1.07 -30.39
C SER A 137 -2.51 2.22 -30.67
N MET A 138 -1.52 2.48 -29.76
CA MET A 138 -0.56 3.57 -29.98
C MET A 138 0.36 3.26 -31.18
N PRO A 139 0.53 4.21 -32.13
CA PRO A 139 1.51 4.06 -33.22
C PRO A 139 2.93 3.87 -32.69
N LYS A 140 3.73 3.02 -33.39
CA LYS A 140 5.09 2.68 -32.93
C LYS A 140 6.01 3.89 -32.76
N ASP A 141 5.97 4.81 -33.71
CA ASP A 141 6.81 6.02 -33.68
C ASP A 141 6.44 6.89 -32.47
N MET A 142 5.15 7.11 -32.25
CA MET A 142 4.63 7.84 -31.10
C MET A 142 5.00 7.16 -29.77
N ARG A 143 5.01 5.81 -29.72
CA ARG A 143 5.42 5.06 -28.53
C ARG A 143 6.91 5.28 -28.22
N ASN A 144 7.78 5.28 -29.23
CA ASN A 144 9.20 5.55 -29.04
C ASN A 144 9.43 6.97 -28.55
N ASP A 145 8.75 7.95 -29.13
CA ASP A 145 8.83 9.35 -28.71
C ASP A 145 8.38 9.52 -27.25
N LEU A 146 7.28 8.87 -26.87
CA LEU A 146 6.78 8.87 -25.51
C LEU A 146 7.79 8.29 -24.52
N ILE A 147 8.31 7.10 -24.79
CA ILE A 147 9.28 6.43 -23.90
C ILE A 147 10.57 7.26 -23.77
N ASN A 148 11.05 7.82 -24.86
CA ASN A 148 12.25 8.64 -24.86
C ASN A 148 12.06 10.00 -24.15
N SER A 149 10.83 10.52 -24.11
CA SER A 149 10.50 11.78 -23.43
C SER A 149 10.23 11.62 -21.93
N MET A 150 10.00 10.39 -21.46
CA MET A 150 9.68 10.12 -20.05
C MET A 150 10.95 9.97 -19.22
N MET A 151 11.27 10.98 -18.42
CA MET A 151 12.42 10.95 -17.50
C MET A 151 12.12 10.28 -16.17
N LEU A 152 10.87 10.32 -15.74
CA LEU A 152 10.44 9.78 -14.43
C LEU A 152 9.00 9.29 -14.53
N THR A 153 8.72 8.16 -13.88
CA THR A 153 7.36 7.65 -13.71
C THR A 153 7.10 7.38 -12.25
N MET A 154 5.98 7.88 -11.75
CA MET A 154 5.47 7.56 -10.41
C MET A 154 4.20 6.73 -10.56
N ILE A 155 4.15 5.60 -9.86
CA ILE A 155 3.03 4.67 -9.94
C ILE A 155 2.44 4.52 -8.54
N GLU A 156 1.21 5.00 -8.39
CA GLU A 156 0.42 4.74 -7.19
C GLU A 156 -0.14 3.33 -7.24
N LEU A 157 0.01 2.57 -6.15
CA LEU A 157 -0.58 1.26 -5.96
C LEU A 157 -1.61 1.32 -4.84
N SER A 158 -2.69 0.56 -4.97
CA SER A 158 -3.68 0.39 -3.91
C SER A 158 -4.35 -0.99 -3.98
N PHE A 159 -4.78 -1.51 -2.83
CA PHE A 159 -5.63 -2.70 -2.80
C PHE A 159 -7.11 -2.28 -2.89
N GLU A 160 -7.84 -2.85 -3.85
CA GLU A 160 -9.29 -2.71 -3.99
C GLU A 160 -9.93 -4.10 -3.94
N GLY A 161 -10.39 -4.53 -2.76
CA GLY A 161 -10.88 -5.90 -2.53
C GLY A 161 -9.82 -6.94 -2.91
N GLU A 162 -10.17 -7.87 -3.80
CA GLU A 162 -9.27 -8.92 -4.31
C GLU A 162 -8.49 -8.48 -5.56
N THR A 163 -8.18 -7.20 -5.66
CA THR A 163 -7.37 -6.66 -6.75
C THR A 163 -6.29 -5.72 -6.23
N LEU A 164 -5.20 -5.62 -6.98
CA LEU A 164 -4.24 -4.54 -6.89
C LEU A 164 -4.49 -3.63 -8.09
N VAL A 165 -4.62 -2.35 -7.83
CA VAL A 165 -4.75 -1.31 -8.84
C VAL A 165 -3.47 -0.51 -8.88
N ALA A 166 -2.97 -0.28 -10.10
CA ALA A 166 -1.85 0.60 -10.37
C ALA A 166 -2.32 1.78 -11.20
N GLU A 167 -2.03 3.00 -10.76
CA GLU A 167 -2.30 4.24 -11.48
C GLU A 167 -0.99 4.98 -11.75
N CYS A 168 -0.81 5.43 -13.01
CA CYS A 168 0.40 6.13 -13.39
C CYS A 168 0.18 7.65 -13.37
N ASN A 169 1.02 8.37 -12.63
CA ASN A 169 1.00 9.83 -12.53
C ASN A 169 1.82 10.52 -13.65
N ALA A 170 2.07 9.83 -14.76
CA ALA A 170 2.88 10.31 -15.88
C ALA A 170 2.45 11.69 -16.39
N GLN A 171 1.15 11.98 -16.42
CA GLN A 171 0.59 13.26 -16.83
C GLN A 171 1.23 14.48 -16.16
N ASN A 172 1.77 14.31 -14.96
CA ASN A 172 2.36 15.39 -14.17
C ASN A 172 3.81 15.69 -14.57
N PHE A 173 4.41 14.86 -15.43
CA PHE A 173 5.81 14.97 -15.86
C PHE A 173 5.99 15.40 -17.32
N PHE A 174 4.89 15.64 -18.01
CA PHE A 174 4.94 16.18 -19.37
C PHE A 174 5.05 17.70 -19.36
N ILE A 175 5.90 18.23 -20.24
CA ILE A 175 6.07 19.67 -20.43
C ILE A 175 5.02 20.15 -21.45
N GLY A 176 4.29 21.22 -21.10
CA GLY A 176 3.35 21.86 -22.01
C GLY A 176 2.13 21.02 -22.39
N ASN A 177 1.80 20.99 -23.69
CA ASN A 177 0.63 20.30 -24.24
C ASN A 177 0.91 18.87 -24.74
N ASP A 178 2.13 18.41 -24.64
CA ASP A 178 2.57 17.13 -25.26
C ASP A 178 1.78 15.93 -24.73
N TYR A 179 1.39 15.96 -23.44
CA TYR A 179 0.56 14.91 -22.84
C TYR A 179 -0.76 14.69 -23.59
N LYS A 180 -1.40 15.75 -24.11
CA LYS A 180 -2.70 15.64 -24.80
C LYS A 180 -2.64 14.75 -26.03
N SER A 181 -1.52 14.71 -26.74
CA SER A 181 -1.33 13.85 -27.90
C SER A 181 -1.23 12.37 -27.54
N PHE A 182 -0.67 12.05 -26.37
CA PHE A 182 -0.49 10.69 -25.87
C PHE A 182 -1.69 10.18 -25.09
N GLN A 183 -2.44 11.07 -24.44
CA GLN A 183 -3.55 10.72 -23.54
C GLN A 183 -4.55 9.69 -24.09
N PRO A 184 -4.99 9.74 -25.38
CA PRO A 184 -5.92 8.75 -25.92
C PRO A 184 -5.38 7.33 -25.95
N TYR A 185 -4.06 7.16 -25.84
CA TYR A 185 -3.35 5.89 -25.92
C TYR A 185 -2.81 5.42 -24.56
N LEU A 186 -3.18 6.10 -23.48
CA LEU A 186 -2.74 5.75 -22.13
C LEU A 186 -3.91 5.23 -21.30
N ALA A 187 -3.74 4.05 -20.73
CA ALA A 187 -4.65 3.54 -19.73
C ALA A 187 -4.53 4.35 -18.44
N LYS A 188 -5.66 4.73 -17.83
CA LYS A 188 -5.67 5.41 -16.53
C LYS A 188 -5.16 4.51 -15.42
N LYS A 189 -5.52 3.21 -15.50
CA LYS A 189 -5.14 2.23 -14.50
C LYS A 189 -4.89 0.86 -15.11
N VAL A 190 -4.05 0.09 -14.44
CA VAL A 190 -3.79 -1.32 -14.70
C VAL A 190 -4.23 -2.10 -13.47
N VAL A 191 -4.99 -3.18 -13.69
CA VAL A 191 -5.58 -3.99 -12.60
C VAL A 191 -4.98 -5.38 -12.59
N TYR A 192 -4.64 -5.86 -11.42
CA TYR A 192 -4.16 -7.22 -11.18
C TYR A 192 -5.15 -7.97 -10.29
N ALA A 193 -5.63 -9.13 -10.73
CA ALA A 193 -6.38 -10.03 -9.86
C ALA A 193 -5.44 -10.73 -8.88
N ILE A 194 -5.87 -10.86 -7.63
CA ILE A 194 -5.18 -11.64 -6.61
C ILE A 194 -5.76 -13.06 -6.62
N ASN A 195 -4.90 -14.05 -6.81
CA ASN A 195 -5.31 -15.45 -6.76
C ASN A 195 -4.22 -16.28 -6.09
N LYS A 196 -4.56 -16.96 -5.00
CA LYS A 196 -3.64 -17.80 -4.21
C LYS A 196 -2.31 -17.08 -3.92
N GLY A 197 -2.42 -15.83 -3.46
CA GLY A 197 -1.27 -15.01 -3.10
C GLY A 197 -0.41 -14.51 -4.27
N LYS A 198 -0.86 -14.67 -5.51
CA LYS A 198 -0.19 -14.15 -6.71
C LYS A 198 -1.04 -13.14 -7.43
N PHE A 199 -0.39 -12.20 -8.10
CA PHE A 199 -1.01 -11.13 -8.86
C PHE A 199 -0.89 -11.41 -10.36
N LYS A 200 -2.03 -11.37 -11.05
CA LYS A 200 -2.10 -11.56 -12.49
C LYS A 200 -2.78 -10.36 -13.13
N LYS A 201 -2.10 -9.70 -14.06
CA LYS A 201 -2.67 -8.60 -14.86
C LYS A 201 -3.93 -9.09 -15.58
N LYS A 202 -5.01 -8.31 -15.48
CA LYS A 202 -6.29 -8.52 -16.17
C LYS A 202 -6.24 -7.99 -17.59
#